data_d96a271f52dd671c4534ef08d8592812
#
_entry.id   d96a271f52dd671c4534ef08d8592812
#
_cell.length_a   1.000
_cell.length_b   1.000
_cell.length_c   1.000
_cell.angle_alpha   90.00
_cell.angle_beta   90.00
_cell.angle_gamma   90.00
#
_symmetry.space_group_name_H-M   'P 1'
#
loop_
_entity.id
_entity.type
_entity.pdbx_description
1 polymer ?
#
loop_
_entity_poly.entity_id
_entity_poly.type
_entity_poly.pdbx_seq_one_letter_code
_entity_poly.pdbx_strand_id
1 'polypeptide(L)'
;TNHSILIPFVSKDIANRYYPNNICTYGDLVEFCQRVHIPHINEQLTNSYKLLEKVSLVFVTLFIKRPVKLIGTNSDFEIINFAINVKSLENTKKSKKIKHGAVVYTLATVESATKELLSKFSGLNKKTTNKNMTITQIGCGSLGSKIIMHLSRTGITNNIKLIDNGLFNAHNYARHALSSVINIFSYKSKLLEASLNTMGLLNVKSLTEDIKDIKNKIKENQILIESTADISVRNFLIDDEIKSEVIYTVL
;
A
#
# COMPACT_ATOMS: atom_id res chain seq x y z
N THR A 1 -18.85 1.25 -30.25
CA THR A 1 -18.30 2.00 -29.10
C THR A 1 -18.98 1.51 -27.83
N ASN A 2 -18.23 0.82 -26.96
CA ASN A 2 -18.75 0.40 -25.65
C ASN A 2 -18.84 1.65 -24.77
N HIS A 3 -20.05 2.12 -24.50
CA HIS A 3 -20.28 3.19 -23.55
C HIS A 3 -20.42 2.59 -22.14
N SER A 4 -19.91 3.29 -21.14
CA SER A 4 -20.08 2.98 -19.73
C SER A 4 -20.60 4.21 -18.98
N ILE A 5 -21.27 3.99 -17.86
CA ILE A 5 -21.80 5.06 -17.01
C ILE A 5 -21.38 4.78 -15.56
N LEU A 6 -21.03 5.82 -14.83
CA LEU A 6 -20.74 5.75 -13.40
C LEU A 6 -21.87 6.43 -12.62
N ILE A 7 -22.43 5.74 -11.65
CA ILE A 7 -23.52 6.25 -10.81
C ILE A 7 -23.10 6.19 -9.34
N PRO A 8 -22.93 7.34 -8.67
CA PRO A 8 -22.62 7.39 -7.24
C PRO A 8 -23.88 7.27 -6.40
N PHE A 9 -23.75 6.57 -5.26
CA PHE A 9 -24.78 6.47 -4.24
C PHE A 9 -24.19 6.80 -2.88
N VAL A 10 -24.94 7.50 -2.04
CA VAL A 10 -24.50 7.93 -0.72
C VAL A 10 -25.46 7.35 0.34
N SER A 11 -24.92 6.80 1.43
CA SER A 11 -25.74 6.34 2.55
C SER A 11 -26.43 7.51 3.22
N LYS A 12 -27.71 7.36 3.59
CA LYS A 12 -28.46 8.38 4.32
C LYS A 12 -28.00 8.49 5.78
N ASP A 13 -27.70 7.34 6.39
CA ASP A 13 -27.37 7.24 7.80
C ASP A 13 -26.00 6.60 8.00
N ILE A 14 -25.51 6.61 9.24
CA ILE A 14 -24.24 5.99 9.62
C ILE A 14 -24.42 4.47 9.66
N ALA A 15 -23.63 3.76 8.88
CA ALA A 15 -23.57 2.30 8.89
C ALA A 15 -22.55 1.81 9.93
N ASN A 16 -23.05 1.42 11.10
CA ASN A 16 -22.22 1.00 12.25
C ASN A 16 -21.62 -0.40 12.09
N ARG A 17 -22.15 -1.23 11.18
CA ARG A 17 -21.68 -2.60 10.97
C ARG A 17 -20.97 -2.73 9.65
N TYR A 18 -19.91 -3.54 9.65
CA TYR A 18 -19.24 -4.00 8.44
C TYR A 18 -19.82 -5.34 8.04
N TYR A 19 -20.21 -5.49 6.80
CA TYR A 19 -20.79 -6.71 6.27
C TYR A 19 -19.79 -7.38 5.31
N PRO A 20 -19.74 -8.73 5.27
CA PRO A 20 -18.95 -9.46 4.29
C PRO A 20 -19.35 -9.05 2.86
N ASN A 21 -18.37 -8.91 2.00
CA ASN A 21 -18.56 -8.38 0.65
C ASN A 21 -18.70 -9.53 -0.39
N ASN A 22 -19.68 -10.41 -0.16
CA ASN A 22 -19.98 -11.55 -1.05
C ASN A 22 -21.04 -11.16 -2.09
N ILE A 23 -20.83 -10.05 -2.78
CA ILE A 23 -21.77 -9.51 -3.77
C ILE A 23 -21.39 -10.05 -5.15
N CYS A 24 -22.16 -10.99 -5.67
CA CYS A 24 -21.97 -11.61 -6.98
C CYS A 24 -23.10 -11.26 -7.97
N THR A 25 -24.27 -10.91 -7.45
CA THR A 25 -25.45 -10.59 -8.25
C THR A 25 -26.00 -9.22 -7.92
N TYR A 26 -26.81 -8.69 -8.82
CA TYR A 26 -27.50 -7.42 -8.58
C TYR A 26 -28.45 -7.48 -7.38
N GLY A 27 -29.07 -8.64 -7.14
CA GLY A 27 -29.88 -8.88 -5.95
C GLY A 27 -29.07 -8.71 -4.66
N ASP A 28 -27.88 -9.31 -4.61
CA ASP A 28 -26.97 -9.17 -3.46
C ASP A 28 -26.56 -7.71 -3.23
N LEU A 29 -26.30 -6.98 -4.32
CA LEU A 29 -25.94 -5.56 -4.26
C LEU A 29 -27.08 -4.73 -3.68
N VAL A 30 -28.33 -4.98 -4.11
CA VAL A 30 -29.51 -4.28 -3.60
C VAL A 30 -29.71 -4.55 -2.10
N GLU A 31 -29.58 -5.81 -1.67
CA GLU A 31 -29.67 -6.18 -0.27
C GLU A 31 -28.55 -5.53 0.58
N PHE A 32 -27.33 -5.54 0.07
CA PHE A 32 -26.22 -4.86 0.71
C PHE A 32 -26.47 -3.36 0.87
N CYS A 33 -26.96 -2.69 -0.18
CA CYS A 33 -27.29 -1.26 -0.12
C CYS A 33 -28.35 -0.95 0.94
N GLN A 34 -29.35 -1.81 1.12
CA GLN A 34 -30.35 -1.66 2.19
C GLN A 34 -29.69 -1.74 3.58
N ARG A 35 -28.78 -2.70 3.79
CA ARG A 35 -28.07 -2.90 5.07
C ARG A 35 -27.14 -1.74 5.43
N VAL A 36 -26.60 -1.03 4.44
CA VAL A 36 -25.72 0.13 4.64
C VAL A 36 -26.43 1.47 4.46
N HIS A 37 -27.75 1.47 4.55
CA HIS A 37 -28.59 2.66 4.50
C HIS A 37 -28.51 3.46 3.18
N ILE A 38 -28.31 2.77 2.06
CA ILE A 38 -28.42 3.35 0.72
C ILE A 38 -29.80 2.96 0.14
N PRO A 39 -30.81 3.82 0.25
CA PRO A 39 -32.14 3.53 -0.25
C PRO A 39 -32.21 3.73 -1.77
N HIS A 40 -33.24 3.13 -2.38
CA HIS A 40 -33.67 3.44 -3.75
C HIS A 40 -32.67 3.15 -4.88
N ILE A 41 -31.64 2.31 -4.68
CA ILE A 41 -30.72 1.94 -5.75
C ILE A 41 -31.47 1.35 -6.95
N ASN A 42 -32.45 0.48 -6.73
CA ASN A 42 -33.31 -0.10 -7.77
C ASN A 42 -34.07 0.97 -8.54
N GLU A 43 -34.66 1.93 -7.84
CA GLU A 43 -35.47 3.00 -8.44
C GLU A 43 -34.60 3.94 -9.27
N GLN A 44 -33.48 4.39 -8.74
CA GLN A 44 -32.56 5.27 -9.44
C GLN A 44 -31.96 4.62 -10.68
N LEU A 45 -31.54 3.35 -10.60
CA LEU A 45 -31.05 2.62 -11.75
C LEU A 45 -32.16 2.35 -12.76
N THR A 46 -33.40 2.09 -12.33
CA THR A 46 -34.54 1.92 -13.22
C THR A 46 -34.91 3.22 -13.93
N ASN A 47 -34.87 4.35 -13.23
CA ASN A 47 -35.15 5.67 -13.82
C ASN A 47 -34.07 6.10 -14.84
N SER A 48 -32.88 5.54 -14.73
CA SER A 48 -31.77 5.75 -15.68
C SER A 48 -31.81 4.83 -16.90
N TYR A 49 -32.92 4.08 -17.12
CA TYR A 49 -33.01 3.01 -18.13
C TYR A 49 -32.65 3.47 -19.55
N LYS A 50 -33.02 4.70 -19.95
CA LYS A 50 -32.67 5.25 -21.26
C LYS A 50 -31.18 5.37 -21.51
N LEU A 51 -30.41 5.56 -20.44
CA LEU A 51 -28.94 5.57 -20.46
C LEU A 51 -28.40 4.15 -20.48
N LEU A 52 -29.04 3.24 -19.71
CA LEU A 52 -28.64 1.84 -19.59
C LEU A 52 -28.80 1.05 -20.91
N GLU A 53 -29.75 1.42 -21.77
CA GLU A 53 -29.91 0.78 -23.08
C GLU A 53 -28.69 0.93 -24.00
N LYS A 54 -27.89 1.97 -23.79
CA LYS A 54 -26.75 2.33 -24.64
C LYS A 54 -25.42 1.82 -24.08
N VAL A 55 -25.43 1.23 -22.89
CA VAL A 55 -24.21 0.79 -22.20
C VAL A 55 -24.22 -0.70 -21.95
N SER A 56 -23.04 -1.33 -21.89
CA SER A 56 -22.87 -2.73 -21.55
C SER A 56 -22.50 -2.95 -20.09
N LEU A 57 -21.88 -1.94 -19.47
CA LEU A 57 -21.47 -1.95 -18.08
C LEU A 57 -21.93 -0.68 -17.38
N VAL A 58 -22.47 -0.85 -16.17
CA VAL A 58 -22.76 0.25 -15.25
C VAL A 58 -21.81 0.16 -14.08
N PHE A 59 -21.05 1.21 -13.84
CA PHE A 59 -20.22 1.35 -12.65
C PHE A 59 -21.04 2.01 -11.55
N VAL A 60 -21.00 1.41 -10.37
CA VAL A 60 -21.68 1.91 -9.17
C VAL A 60 -20.63 2.18 -8.10
N THR A 61 -20.61 3.40 -7.57
CA THR A 61 -19.77 3.78 -6.45
C THR A 61 -20.64 4.05 -5.24
N LEU A 62 -20.42 3.31 -4.16
CA LEU A 62 -21.11 3.50 -2.90
C LEU A 62 -20.23 4.32 -1.95
N PHE A 63 -20.77 5.41 -1.43
CA PHE A 63 -20.19 6.21 -0.35
C PHE A 63 -20.94 5.88 0.93
N ILE A 64 -20.36 5.04 1.78
CA ILE A 64 -20.97 4.53 3.01
C ILE A 64 -20.43 5.32 4.19
N LYS A 65 -21.27 6.08 4.85
CA LYS A 65 -20.88 6.85 6.02
C LYS A 65 -20.60 5.93 7.21
N ARG A 66 -19.39 6.06 7.78
CA ARG A 66 -18.94 5.26 8.92
C ARG A 66 -18.91 6.09 10.20
N PRO A 67 -19.01 5.46 11.40
CA PRO A 67 -19.04 6.17 12.68
C PRO A 67 -17.72 6.87 13.03
N VAL A 68 -16.63 6.43 12.41
CA VAL A 68 -15.28 6.97 12.60
C VAL A 68 -14.62 7.22 11.25
N LYS A 69 -13.68 8.15 11.23
CA LYS A 69 -12.87 8.41 10.04
C LYS A 69 -12.04 7.18 9.67
N LEU A 70 -11.93 6.91 8.38
CA LEU A 70 -11.11 5.81 7.87
C LEU A 70 -9.63 6.12 8.15
N ILE A 71 -8.89 5.07 8.49
CA ILE A 71 -7.45 5.16 8.77
C ILE A 71 -6.73 5.77 7.56
N GLY A 72 -5.86 6.73 7.82
CA GLY A 72 -5.09 7.43 6.79
C GLY A 72 -5.84 8.53 6.03
N THR A 73 -7.13 8.73 6.28
CA THR A 73 -7.95 9.75 5.61
C THR A 73 -8.55 10.76 6.60
N ASN A 74 -9.12 11.84 6.07
CA ASN A 74 -9.97 12.75 6.84
C ASN A 74 -11.45 12.49 6.59
N SER A 75 -11.79 11.45 5.82
CA SER A 75 -13.13 11.07 5.44
C SER A 75 -13.71 10.03 6.38
N ASP A 76 -14.99 10.16 6.70
CA ASP A 76 -15.82 9.15 7.34
C ASP A 76 -16.62 8.30 6.31
N PHE A 77 -16.35 8.48 5.02
CA PHE A 77 -16.96 7.70 3.94
C PHE A 77 -16.05 6.57 3.48
N GLU A 78 -16.55 5.34 3.60
CA GLU A 78 -15.97 4.18 2.91
C GLU A 78 -16.48 4.15 1.47
N ILE A 79 -15.57 3.90 0.53
CA ILE A 79 -15.87 3.86 -0.90
C ILE A 79 -15.76 2.42 -1.39
N ILE A 80 -16.86 1.89 -1.92
CA ILE A 80 -16.89 0.56 -2.54
C ILE A 80 -17.40 0.69 -3.97
N ASN A 81 -16.70 0.05 -4.90
CA ASN A 81 -17.01 0.15 -6.33
C ASN A 81 -17.45 -1.19 -6.90
N PHE A 82 -18.45 -1.15 -7.77
CA PHE A 82 -18.97 -2.30 -8.48
C PHE A 82 -19.13 -2.02 -9.96
N ALA A 83 -19.06 -3.07 -10.78
CA ALA A 83 -19.48 -3.05 -12.17
C ALA A 83 -20.61 -4.05 -12.37
N ILE A 84 -21.71 -3.60 -12.94
CA ILE A 84 -22.90 -4.41 -13.24
C ILE A 84 -22.95 -4.67 -14.73
N ASN A 85 -23.07 -5.94 -15.12
CA ASN A 85 -23.30 -6.30 -16.51
C ASN A 85 -24.79 -6.14 -16.84
N VAL A 86 -25.14 -5.13 -17.63
CA VAL A 86 -26.53 -4.81 -17.98
C VAL A 86 -27.01 -5.41 -19.30
N LYS A 87 -26.23 -6.32 -19.92
CA LYS A 87 -26.69 -7.01 -21.14
C LYS A 87 -27.95 -7.85 -20.92
N SER A 88 -28.29 -8.13 -19.66
CA SER A 88 -29.47 -8.92 -19.26
C SER A 88 -30.58 -8.03 -18.68
N LEU A 89 -31.10 -7.08 -19.46
CA LEU A 89 -32.26 -6.31 -19.02
C LEU A 89 -33.54 -7.12 -19.19
N GLU A 90 -34.42 -7.08 -18.19
CA GLU A 90 -35.77 -7.61 -18.29
C GLU A 90 -36.72 -6.56 -18.87
N ASN A 91 -37.40 -6.93 -19.96
CA ASN A 91 -38.49 -6.12 -20.51
C ASN A 91 -39.74 -6.35 -19.65
N THR A 92 -40.10 -5.41 -18.83
CA THR A 92 -41.43 -5.35 -18.24
C THR A 92 -42.32 -4.46 -19.11
N LYS A 93 -43.66 -4.67 -19.10
CA LYS A 93 -44.62 -3.92 -19.93
C LYS A 93 -44.52 -2.41 -19.81
N LYS A 94 -43.82 -1.86 -18.81
CA LYS A 94 -43.70 -0.43 -18.51
C LYS A 94 -42.28 0.09 -18.26
N SER A 95 -41.29 -0.78 -18.07
CA SER A 95 -39.90 -0.38 -17.77
C SER A 95 -38.91 -1.51 -18.03
N LYS A 96 -37.66 -1.18 -18.35
CA LYS A 96 -36.56 -2.13 -18.37
C LYS A 96 -35.89 -2.12 -17.00
N LYS A 97 -35.70 -3.28 -16.41
CA LYS A 97 -35.05 -3.45 -15.11
C LYS A 97 -33.83 -4.34 -15.24
N ILE A 98 -32.82 -4.09 -14.43
CA ILE A 98 -31.68 -5.00 -14.28
C ILE A 98 -32.18 -6.26 -13.61
N LYS A 99 -31.87 -7.43 -14.21
CA LYS A 99 -32.25 -8.72 -13.62
C LYS A 99 -31.59 -8.90 -12.26
N HIS A 100 -32.31 -9.46 -11.28
CA HIS A 100 -31.75 -9.76 -9.99
C HIS A 100 -30.49 -10.64 -10.04
N GLY A 101 -30.47 -11.60 -10.98
CA GLY A 101 -29.32 -12.46 -11.25
C GLY A 101 -28.23 -11.85 -12.16
N ALA A 102 -28.31 -10.58 -12.53
CA ALA A 102 -27.27 -9.93 -13.33
C ALA A 102 -25.93 -9.96 -12.55
N VAL A 103 -24.86 -10.32 -13.24
CA VAL A 103 -23.54 -10.47 -12.62
C VAL A 103 -23.01 -9.10 -12.18
N VAL A 104 -22.54 -9.04 -10.96
CA VAL A 104 -21.87 -7.89 -10.35
C VAL A 104 -20.42 -8.25 -10.06
N TYR A 105 -19.51 -7.38 -10.47
CA TYR A 105 -18.10 -7.49 -10.17
C TYR A 105 -17.73 -6.44 -9.12
N THR A 106 -17.15 -6.87 -8.01
CA THR A 106 -16.52 -5.96 -7.05
C THR A 106 -15.22 -5.43 -7.65
N LEU A 107 -15.05 -4.12 -7.66
CA LEU A 107 -13.86 -3.46 -8.18
C LEU A 107 -12.94 -3.05 -7.05
N ALA A 108 -11.65 -3.28 -7.23
CA ALA A 108 -10.66 -2.78 -6.30
C ALA A 108 -10.54 -1.24 -6.42
N THR A 109 -10.49 -0.58 -5.28
CA THR A 109 -10.08 0.82 -5.21
C THR A 109 -8.55 0.86 -5.21
N VAL A 110 -7.97 1.52 -6.20
CA VAL A 110 -6.52 1.71 -6.27
C VAL A 110 -6.19 3.07 -5.68
N GLU A 111 -5.50 3.07 -4.56
CA GLU A 111 -4.95 4.27 -3.96
C GLU A 111 -3.45 4.37 -4.28
N SER A 112 -2.99 5.58 -4.63
CA SER A 112 -1.57 5.81 -4.75
C SER A 112 -0.92 5.73 -3.38
N ALA A 113 0.03 4.81 -3.21
CA ALA A 113 0.84 4.72 -2.01
C ALA A 113 1.82 5.91 -1.98
N THR A 114 1.37 7.06 -1.49
CA THR A 114 2.22 8.24 -1.30
C THR A 114 2.93 8.19 0.04
N LYS A 115 4.05 8.92 0.16
CA LYS A 115 4.76 9.08 1.44
C LYS A 115 3.82 9.62 2.52
N GLU A 116 2.99 10.58 2.18
CA GLU A 116 2.02 11.19 3.09
C GLU A 116 1.00 10.15 3.60
N LEU A 117 0.53 9.28 2.72
CA LEU A 117 -0.37 8.20 3.07
C LEU A 117 0.31 7.18 3.99
N LEU A 118 1.52 6.73 3.62
CA LEU A 118 2.31 5.81 4.45
C LEU A 118 2.59 6.38 5.85
N SER A 119 2.96 7.66 5.93
CA SER A 119 3.20 8.34 7.22
C SER A 119 1.95 8.38 8.09
N LYS A 120 0.77 8.61 7.51
CA LYS A 120 -0.50 8.57 8.23
C LYS A 120 -0.83 7.17 8.75
N PHE A 121 -0.65 6.15 7.92
CA PHE A 121 -0.91 4.75 8.32
C PHE A 121 0.06 4.25 9.39
N SER A 122 1.30 4.73 9.39
CA SER A 122 2.30 4.37 10.41
C SER A 122 2.18 5.20 11.70
N GLY A 123 1.24 6.14 11.78
CA GLY A 123 1.06 7.00 12.95
C GLY A 123 2.13 8.09 13.11
N LEU A 124 2.96 8.32 12.10
CA LEU A 124 3.97 9.38 12.15
C LEU A 124 3.32 10.75 12.05
N ASN A 125 3.72 11.65 12.94
CA ASN A 125 3.32 13.05 12.87
C ASN A 125 4.04 13.75 11.70
N LYS A 126 3.37 14.73 11.08
CA LYS A 126 3.97 15.55 10.00
C LYS A 126 5.30 16.21 10.40
N LYS A 127 5.53 16.45 11.71
CA LYS A 127 6.76 17.04 12.24
C LYS A 127 7.96 16.07 12.21
N THR A 128 7.71 14.77 12.22
CA THR A 128 8.77 13.73 12.23
C THR A 128 9.25 13.33 10.84
N THR A 129 8.53 13.71 9.78
CA THR A 129 8.91 13.41 8.41
C THR A 129 9.84 14.48 7.85
N ASN A 130 11.14 14.27 7.94
CA ASN A 130 12.13 15.15 7.29
C ASN A 130 12.34 14.69 5.84
N LYS A 131 11.93 15.50 4.86
CA LYS A 131 12.03 15.19 3.42
C LYS A 131 13.47 14.99 2.94
N ASN A 132 14.44 15.58 3.60
CA ASN A 132 15.85 15.56 3.22
C ASN A 132 16.68 14.55 4.03
N MET A 133 16.09 13.86 4.99
CA MET A 133 16.78 12.88 5.80
C MET A 133 17.14 11.65 4.98
N THR A 134 18.38 11.21 5.07
CA THR A 134 18.83 9.92 4.53
C THR A 134 19.02 8.92 5.66
N ILE A 135 18.48 7.73 5.52
CA ILE A 135 18.77 6.60 6.39
C ILE A 135 19.80 5.73 5.70
N THR A 136 20.91 5.49 6.37
CA THR A 136 21.95 4.56 5.90
C THR A 136 21.93 3.31 6.78
N GLN A 137 21.57 2.18 6.19
CA GLN A 137 21.58 0.87 6.82
C GLN A 137 22.93 0.21 6.54
N ILE A 138 23.70 -0.06 7.61
CA ILE A 138 24.97 -0.79 7.58
C ILE A 138 24.70 -2.21 8.06
N GLY A 139 24.97 -3.18 7.20
CA GLY A 139 24.56 -4.57 7.40
C GLY A 139 23.12 -4.83 6.95
N CYS A 140 22.99 -5.68 5.93
CA CYS A 140 21.69 -6.10 5.36
C CYS A 140 21.42 -7.59 5.68
N GLY A 141 21.85 -8.05 6.85
CA GLY A 141 21.61 -9.41 7.31
C GLY A 141 20.19 -9.64 7.85
N SER A 142 20.07 -10.58 8.78
CA SER A 142 18.78 -10.98 9.37
C SER A 142 18.02 -9.82 10.00
N LEU A 143 18.69 -9.02 10.81
CA LEU A 143 18.09 -7.90 11.53
C LEU A 143 17.96 -6.67 10.62
N GLY A 144 19.06 -6.26 9.95
CA GLY A 144 19.08 -5.06 9.12
C GLY A 144 18.09 -5.09 7.96
N SER A 145 17.90 -6.25 7.33
CA SER A 145 16.90 -6.40 6.28
C SER A 145 15.48 -6.17 6.78
N LYS A 146 15.14 -6.63 7.98
CA LYS A 146 13.81 -6.43 8.58
C LYS A 146 13.59 -4.98 9.00
N ILE A 147 14.59 -4.38 9.65
CA ILE A 147 14.54 -2.97 10.07
C ILE A 147 14.27 -2.09 8.87
N ILE A 148 15.07 -2.21 7.80
CA ILE A 148 14.92 -1.33 6.66
C ILE A 148 13.62 -1.57 5.89
N MET A 149 13.14 -2.79 5.81
CA MET A 149 11.83 -3.10 5.23
C MET A 149 10.67 -2.49 6.02
N HIS A 150 10.77 -2.42 7.34
CA HIS A 150 9.76 -1.72 8.16
C HIS A 150 9.86 -0.21 8.01
N LEU A 151 11.05 0.37 8.13
CA LEU A 151 11.26 1.82 8.00
C LEU A 151 10.82 2.35 6.63
N SER A 152 11.08 1.61 5.57
CA SER A 152 10.66 1.99 4.22
C SER A 152 9.15 2.14 4.06
N ARG A 153 8.37 1.33 4.80
CA ARG A 153 6.90 1.36 4.78
C ARG A 153 6.28 2.47 5.62
N THR A 154 7.06 3.08 6.50
CA THR A 154 6.55 4.15 7.39
C THR A 154 6.40 5.50 6.69
N GLY A 155 7.09 5.70 5.56
CA GLY A 155 7.15 7.01 4.91
C GLY A 155 8.00 8.03 5.65
N ILE A 156 8.86 7.62 6.58
CA ILE A 156 9.75 8.52 7.35
C ILE A 156 10.76 9.22 6.44
N THR A 157 11.28 8.51 5.45
CA THR A 157 12.18 9.05 4.42
C THR A 157 11.94 8.39 3.07
N ASN A 158 12.37 9.08 1.99
CA ASN A 158 12.44 8.50 0.65
C ASN A 158 13.87 8.06 0.30
N ASN A 159 14.88 8.52 1.04
CA ASN A 159 16.28 8.32 0.71
C ASN A 159 16.88 7.27 1.63
N ILE A 160 17.22 6.13 1.06
CA ILE A 160 17.81 5.01 1.79
C ILE A 160 19.12 4.62 1.11
N LYS A 161 20.17 4.46 1.89
CA LYS A 161 21.44 3.89 1.47
C LYS A 161 21.65 2.56 2.18
N LEU A 162 22.02 1.54 1.45
CA LEU A 162 22.30 0.19 1.97
C LEU A 162 23.77 -0.12 1.80
N ILE A 163 24.44 -0.58 2.83
CA ILE A 163 25.87 -0.94 2.80
C ILE A 163 26.02 -2.35 3.32
N ASP A 164 26.37 -3.30 2.47
CA ASP A 164 26.64 -4.70 2.84
C ASP A 164 27.35 -5.38 1.67
N ASN A 165 28.53 -5.96 1.94
CA ASN A 165 29.34 -6.73 0.99
C ASN A 165 29.02 -8.22 0.98
N GLY A 166 28.10 -8.68 1.82
CA GLY A 166 27.77 -10.10 1.97
C GLY A 166 26.83 -10.62 0.89
N LEU A 167 27.08 -11.86 0.47
CA LEU A 167 26.20 -12.55 -0.47
C LEU A 167 25.03 -13.20 0.25
N PHE A 168 23.94 -13.37 -0.47
CA PHE A 168 22.77 -14.11 0.00
C PHE A 168 23.00 -15.60 -0.23
N ASN A 169 23.07 -16.34 0.87
CA ASN A 169 23.32 -17.77 0.89
C ASN A 169 22.09 -18.55 1.39
N ALA A 170 22.10 -19.87 1.23
CA ALA A 170 20.95 -20.71 1.58
C ALA A 170 20.47 -20.53 3.04
N HIS A 171 21.38 -20.34 4.00
CA HIS A 171 21.02 -20.13 5.41
C HIS A 171 20.29 -18.79 5.67
N ASN A 172 20.34 -17.84 4.75
CA ASN A 172 19.64 -16.57 4.88
C ASN A 172 18.13 -16.71 4.71
N TYR A 173 17.65 -17.75 4.01
CA TYR A 173 16.22 -17.98 3.81
C TYR A 173 15.40 -17.97 5.09
N ALA A 174 15.92 -18.56 6.15
CA ALA A 174 15.21 -18.68 7.41
C ALA A 174 15.04 -17.34 8.16
N ARG A 175 15.88 -16.36 7.90
CA ARG A 175 16.01 -15.19 8.77
C ARG A 175 15.98 -13.83 8.04
N HIS A 176 16.32 -13.78 6.77
CA HIS A 176 16.33 -12.54 5.99
C HIS A 176 14.91 -12.10 5.64
N ALA A 177 14.68 -10.79 5.47
CA ALA A 177 13.37 -10.27 5.10
C ALA A 177 12.94 -10.66 3.68
N LEU A 178 13.89 -10.94 2.80
CA LEU A 178 13.65 -11.49 1.46
C LEU A 178 13.97 -12.98 1.48
N SER A 179 13.12 -13.76 0.81
CA SER A 179 13.31 -15.20 0.65
C SER A 179 12.90 -15.60 -0.77
N SER A 180 13.89 -15.94 -1.61
CA SER A 180 13.65 -16.45 -2.95
C SER A 180 14.85 -17.26 -3.43
N VAL A 181 14.62 -18.43 -4.01
CA VAL A 181 15.67 -19.30 -4.54
C VAL A 181 16.54 -18.58 -5.58
N ILE A 182 15.95 -17.65 -6.31
CA ILE A 182 16.63 -16.87 -7.37
C ILE A 182 17.70 -15.93 -6.79
N ASN A 183 17.64 -15.64 -5.49
CA ASN A 183 18.52 -14.67 -4.84
C ASN A 183 19.88 -15.23 -4.41
N ILE A 184 20.10 -16.54 -4.51
CA ILE A 184 21.37 -17.17 -4.10
C ILE A 184 22.54 -16.58 -4.89
N PHE A 185 23.64 -16.28 -4.17
CA PHE A 185 24.85 -15.64 -4.70
C PHE A 185 24.73 -14.19 -5.19
N SER A 186 23.60 -13.53 -4.90
CA SER A 186 23.49 -12.09 -5.12
C SER A 186 23.87 -11.32 -3.86
N TYR A 187 24.35 -10.08 -4.00
CA TYR A 187 24.63 -9.22 -2.85
C TYR A 187 23.33 -8.88 -2.13
N LYS A 188 23.29 -9.02 -0.79
CA LYS A 188 22.10 -8.73 0.03
C LYS A 188 21.62 -7.29 -0.12
N SER A 189 22.56 -6.34 -0.15
CA SER A 189 22.26 -4.92 -0.36
C SER A 189 21.60 -4.65 -1.72
N LYS A 190 22.04 -5.31 -2.80
CA LYS A 190 21.45 -5.21 -4.13
C LYS A 190 20.04 -5.78 -4.21
N LEU A 191 19.80 -6.91 -3.57
CA LEU A 191 18.47 -7.52 -3.52
C LEU A 191 17.47 -6.65 -2.78
N LEU A 192 17.88 -6.05 -1.66
CA LEU A 192 17.04 -5.11 -0.92
C LEU A 192 16.79 -3.82 -1.72
N GLU A 193 17.81 -3.27 -2.39
CA GLU A 193 17.66 -2.12 -3.29
C GLU A 193 16.58 -2.39 -4.34
N ALA A 194 16.68 -3.50 -5.05
CA ALA A 194 15.72 -3.88 -6.08
C ALA A 194 14.30 -4.03 -5.49
N SER A 195 14.17 -4.76 -4.38
CA SER A 195 12.88 -4.98 -3.73
C SER A 195 12.23 -3.68 -3.23
N LEU A 196 12.98 -2.80 -2.59
CA LEU A 196 12.47 -1.54 -2.05
C LEU A 196 12.11 -0.56 -3.15
N ASN A 197 12.89 -0.48 -4.23
CA ASN A 197 12.58 0.39 -5.37
C ASN A 197 11.33 -0.02 -6.13
N THR A 198 10.91 -1.31 -6.07
CA THR A 198 9.63 -1.73 -6.65
C THR A 198 8.42 -1.08 -5.97
N MET A 199 8.56 -0.55 -4.77
CA MET A 199 7.50 0.22 -4.11
C MET A 199 7.21 1.57 -4.80
N GLY A 200 8.10 2.03 -5.70
CA GLY A 200 7.92 3.23 -6.51
C GLY A 200 8.00 4.56 -5.75
N LEU A 201 8.24 4.54 -4.44
CA LEU A 201 8.21 5.71 -3.56
C LEU A 201 9.58 6.07 -2.98
N LEU A 202 10.54 5.19 -3.15
CA LEU A 202 11.83 5.25 -2.50
C LEU A 202 12.95 5.46 -3.51
N ASN A 203 13.97 6.21 -3.09
CA ASN A 203 15.24 6.33 -3.75
C ASN A 203 16.26 5.52 -2.94
N VAL A 204 16.33 4.22 -3.21
CA VAL A 204 17.23 3.31 -2.53
C VAL A 204 18.47 3.10 -3.39
N LYS A 205 19.64 3.22 -2.78
CA LYS A 205 20.94 2.94 -3.39
C LYS A 205 21.74 2.00 -2.52
N SER A 206 22.38 1.02 -3.11
CA SER A 206 23.24 0.08 -2.39
C SER A 206 24.70 0.23 -2.76
N LEU A 207 25.54 -0.06 -1.78
CA LEU A 207 26.99 -0.21 -1.91
C LEU A 207 27.33 -1.62 -1.45
N THR A 208 28.17 -2.31 -2.23
CA THR A 208 28.57 -3.71 -1.99
C THR A 208 30.00 -3.81 -1.44
N GLU A 209 30.55 -2.68 -1.01
CA GLU A 209 31.86 -2.57 -0.40
C GLU A 209 31.78 -2.68 1.13
N ASP A 210 32.93 -2.92 1.77
CA ASP A 210 33.05 -2.79 3.22
C ASP A 210 32.89 -1.33 3.62
N ILE A 211 32.18 -1.09 4.74
CA ILE A 211 31.97 0.26 5.25
C ILE A 211 33.29 0.99 5.57
N LYS A 212 34.31 0.25 6.00
CA LYS A 212 35.61 0.81 6.34
C LYS A 212 36.35 1.37 5.12
N ASP A 213 36.09 0.80 3.92
CA ASP A 213 36.72 1.23 2.67
C ASP A 213 36.03 2.44 2.06
N ILE A 214 34.81 2.76 2.52
CA ILE A 214 33.95 3.79 1.92
C ILE A 214 33.57 4.92 2.88
N LYS A 215 34.37 5.16 3.92
CA LYS A 215 34.12 6.23 4.91
C LYS A 215 33.77 7.56 4.27
N ASN A 216 34.48 7.97 3.24
CA ASN A 216 34.27 9.22 2.52
C ASN A 216 32.93 9.28 1.76
N LYS A 217 32.24 8.15 1.57
CA LYS A 217 30.90 8.09 0.97
C LYS A 217 29.78 8.27 2.02
N ILE A 218 30.11 8.30 3.33
CA ILE A 218 29.18 8.60 4.40
C ILE A 218 29.10 10.12 4.52
N LYS A 219 27.92 10.67 4.23
CA LYS A 219 27.69 12.11 4.32
C LYS A 219 27.35 12.49 5.75
N GLU A 220 27.63 13.73 6.13
CA GLU A 220 27.15 14.32 7.38
C GLU A 220 25.62 14.41 7.40
N ASN A 221 25.03 14.53 8.59
CA ASN A 221 23.59 14.74 8.80
C ASN A 221 22.66 13.62 8.24
N GLN A 222 23.07 12.38 8.37
CA GLN A 222 22.22 11.21 8.10
C GLN A 222 22.08 10.37 9.37
N ILE A 223 21.05 9.51 9.41
CA ILE A 223 20.91 8.51 10.45
C ILE A 223 21.56 7.22 9.95
N LEU A 224 22.52 6.73 10.70
CA LEU A 224 23.17 5.46 10.45
C LEU A 224 22.54 4.39 11.35
N ILE A 225 22.19 3.25 10.79
CA ILE A 225 21.70 2.09 11.55
C ILE A 225 22.70 0.97 11.36
N GLU A 226 23.42 0.62 12.41
CA GLU A 226 24.40 -0.46 12.41
C GLU A 226 23.75 -1.75 12.88
N SER A 227 23.84 -2.82 12.06
CA SER A 227 23.29 -4.14 12.34
C SER A 227 24.14 -5.28 11.78
N THR A 228 25.46 -5.06 11.70
CA THR A 228 26.38 -6.09 11.17
C THR A 228 26.67 -7.20 12.18
N ALA A 229 26.51 -6.96 13.47
CA ALA A 229 27.00 -7.77 14.58
C ALA A 229 28.54 -7.92 14.56
N ASP A 230 29.26 -7.04 13.85
CA ASP A 230 30.71 -7.03 13.77
C ASP A 230 31.28 -5.92 14.66
N ILE A 231 31.98 -6.31 15.73
CA ILE A 231 32.57 -5.36 16.69
C ILE A 231 33.59 -4.42 16.02
N SER A 232 34.24 -4.85 14.96
CA SER A 232 35.23 -4.04 14.25
C SER A 232 34.57 -2.92 13.44
N VAL A 233 33.37 -3.13 12.90
CA VAL A 233 32.54 -2.10 12.26
C VAL A 233 32.07 -1.10 13.31
N ARG A 234 31.63 -1.57 14.46
CA ARG A 234 31.20 -0.71 15.57
C ARG A 234 32.32 0.20 16.06
N ASN A 235 33.51 -0.36 16.34
CA ASN A 235 34.68 0.41 16.75
C ASN A 235 35.07 1.43 15.67
N PHE A 236 35.08 1.06 14.40
CA PHE A 236 35.31 1.97 13.29
C PHE A 236 34.33 3.17 13.30
N LEU A 237 33.05 2.93 13.53
CA LEU A 237 32.05 4.01 13.57
C LEU A 237 32.18 4.92 14.80
N ILE A 238 32.73 4.42 15.91
CA ILE A 238 32.98 5.18 17.13
C ILE A 238 34.28 5.99 17.00
N ASP A 239 35.35 5.37 16.52
CA ASP A 239 36.69 5.95 16.52
C ASP A 239 36.86 7.04 15.44
N ASP A 240 36.08 6.96 14.37
CA ASP A 240 36.24 7.81 13.19
C ASP A 240 35.49 9.15 13.25
N GLU A 241 35.02 9.57 14.45
CA GLU A 241 34.29 10.84 14.66
C GLU A 241 33.25 11.13 13.59
N ILE A 242 32.43 10.13 13.25
CA ILE A 242 31.40 10.27 12.23
C ILE A 242 30.37 11.28 12.74
N LYS A 243 30.24 12.40 12.07
CA LYS A 243 29.27 13.48 12.39
C LYS A 243 27.83 13.13 12.01
N SER A 244 27.41 11.92 12.34
CA SER A 244 26.06 11.39 12.07
C SER A 244 25.55 10.69 13.31
N GLU A 245 24.24 10.72 13.50
CA GLU A 245 23.60 9.95 14.56
C GLU A 245 23.65 8.45 14.22
N VAL A 246 24.25 7.65 15.09
CA VAL A 246 24.39 6.21 14.90
C VAL A 246 23.50 5.44 15.87
N ILE A 247 22.62 4.62 15.34
CA ILE A 247 21.79 3.70 16.10
C ILE A 247 22.42 2.30 16.00
N TYR A 248 22.94 1.82 17.11
CA TYR A 248 23.49 0.46 17.21
C TYR A 248 22.37 -0.51 17.56
N THR A 249 22.24 -1.57 16.76
CA THR A 249 21.30 -2.65 17.05
C THR A 249 22.06 -3.85 17.61
N VAL A 250 21.57 -4.37 18.72
CA VAL A 250 22.16 -5.54 19.40
C VAL A 250 21.20 -6.71 19.25
N LEU A 251 21.75 -7.87 18.93
CA LEU A 251 21.07 -9.16 19.04
C LEU A 251 21.36 -9.77 20.39
#